data_9c6088a2bbe251a090a3c844938d9fe7
#
_entry.id   9c6088a2bbe251a090a3c844938d9fe7
#
_cell.length_a   1.000
_cell.length_b   1.000
_cell.length_c   1.000
_cell.angle_alpha   90.00
_cell.angle_beta   90.00
_cell.angle_gamma   90.00
#
_symmetry.space_group_name_H-M   'P 1'
#
loop_
_entity.id
_entity.type
_entity.pdbx_description
1 polymer ?
#
loop_
_entity_poly.entity_id
_entity_poly.type
_entity_poly.pdbx_seq_one_letter_code
_entity_poly.pdbx_strand_id
1 'polypeptide(L)'
;GSFVNKGFFPGINKFIAPINVAEKGSANLMIVATAKGGHSSTPPKRTAVTILAEALVKLEKEPLPGSLEGLSAAMFNEVSKHMPFRYRFLFANRWLFGGLLDSQLSSTPVINAMIRTTTAPTMLNGSVKSNVLPIEATALINFRLHPRDTTESVTNHVRSVVGSNDVEVRFLGGREASEISSWDSPGFKIVSSSLEKVYGEIVPVPGLMIAASDTRHYSKIADNSFRFNPFFIVPEDMAGIHGTNESIEIDSFISGIKTYVEIIRKGSSN
;
A
#
# COMPACT_ATOMS: atom_id res chain seq x y z
N GLY A 1 6.23 2.16 11.02
CA GLY A 1 6.82 3.10 10.05
C GLY A 1 7.66 2.39 9.02
N SER A 2 8.05 3.09 7.95
CA SER A 2 9.01 2.56 6.99
C SER A 2 10.42 2.61 7.56
N PHE A 3 11.23 1.64 7.20
CA PHE A 3 12.64 1.57 7.57
C PHE A 3 13.51 2.40 6.62
N VAL A 4 14.68 2.82 7.09
CA VAL A 4 15.79 3.22 6.22
C VAL A 4 16.21 2.01 5.41
N ASN A 5 16.39 2.15 4.10
CA ASN A 5 16.66 1.01 3.24
C ASN A 5 17.80 1.28 2.27
N LYS A 6 18.49 0.20 1.86
CA LYS A 6 19.57 0.21 0.87
C LYS A 6 19.38 -0.97 -0.08
N GLY A 7 19.62 -0.76 -1.38
CA GLY A 7 19.51 -1.83 -2.37
C GLY A 7 18.09 -2.08 -2.92
N PHE A 8 17.06 -1.39 -2.45
CA PHE A 8 15.68 -1.56 -2.94
C PHE A 8 15.41 -0.86 -4.29
N PHE A 9 16.21 0.13 -4.62
CA PHE A 9 16.04 0.88 -5.87
C PHE A 9 17.21 0.62 -6.82
N PRO A 10 16.95 0.31 -8.10
CA PRO A 10 18.00 -0.03 -9.06
C PRO A 10 19.05 1.07 -9.24
N GLY A 11 20.32 0.74 -9.02
CA GLY A 11 21.47 1.62 -9.24
C GLY A 11 21.63 2.73 -8.20
N ILE A 12 20.92 2.67 -7.06
CA ILE A 12 21.13 3.57 -5.93
C ILE A 12 21.92 2.85 -4.84
N ASN A 13 23.12 3.36 -4.54
CA ASN A 13 23.99 2.83 -3.49
C ASN A 13 23.85 3.58 -2.15
N LYS A 14 23.06 4.67 -2.13
CA LYS A 14 22.78 5.45 -0.93
C LYS A 14 21.66 4.83 -0.11
N PHE A 15 21.62 5.15 1.17
CA PHE A 15 20.45 4.90 1.99
C PHE A 15 19.28 5.76 1.54
N ILE A 16 18.11 5.18 1.44
CA ILE A 16 16.83 5.88 1.23
C ILE A 16 16.04 5.80 2.52
N ALA A 17 15.53 6.93 3.00
CA ALA A 17 14.72 7.01 4.21
C ALA A 17 13.29 7.48 3.89
N PRO A 18 12.35 6.56 3.64
CA PRO A 18 10.95 6.94 3.49
C PRO A 18 10.39 7.40 4.85
N ILE A 19 10.13 8.69 4.97
CA ILE A 19 9.40 9.27 6.10
C ILE A 19 7.93 9.32 5.69
N ASN A 20 7.12 8.38 6.17
CA ASN A 20 5.73 8.30 5.72
C ASN A 20 4.90 9.45 6.28
N VAL A 21 4.38 10.24 5.38
CA VAL A 21 3.54 11.42 5.66
C VAL A 21 2.04 11.11 5.59
N ALA A 22 1.68 9.94 5.12
CA ALA A 22 0.31 9.44 5.11
C ALA A 22 0.27 7.93 5.36
N GLU A 23 -0.91 7.43 5.70
CA GLU A 23 -1.21 6.00 5.90
C GLU A 23 -2.42 5.60 5.08
N LYS A 24 -2.36 4.43 4.44
CA LYS A 24 -3.48 3.88 3.68
C LYS A 24 -4.69 3.62 4.56
N GLY A 25 -5.86 3.86 3.99
CA GLY A 25 -7.13 3.42 4.56
C GLY A 25 -7.36 1.93 4.37
N SER A 26 -8.54 1.47 4.73
CA SER A 26 -8.98 0.09 4.51
C SER A 26 -10.47 0.01 4.24
N ALA A 27 -10.90 -0.95 3.44
CA ALA A 27 -12.30 -1.31 3.29
C ALA A 27 -12.44 -2.82 3.15
N ASN A 28 -13.52 -3.36 3.68
CA ASN A 28 -13.94 -4.73 3.47
C ASN A 28 -15.25 -4.73 2.69
N LEU A 29 -15.25 -5.37 1.53
CA LEU A 29 -16.45 -5.57 0.74
C LEU A 29 -16.73 -7.06 0.63
N MET A 30 -18.00 -7.42 0.75
CA MET A 30 -18.47 -8.76 0.45
C MET A 30 -19.16 -8.76 -0.90
N ILE A 31 -18.70 -9.63 -1.79
CA ILE A 31 -19.38 -9.95 -3.05
C ILE A 31 -20.25 -11.17 -2.79
N VAL A 32 -21.53 -11.05 -3.11
CA VAL A 32 -22.54 -12.09 -2.95
C VAL A 32 -23.08 -12.42 -4.33
N ALA A 33 -22.81 -13.62 -4.81
CA ALA A 33 -23.37 -14.14 -6.05
C ALA A 33 -24.53 -15.09 -5.77
N THR A 34 -25.63 -14.93 -6.47
CA THR A 34 -26.84 -15.76 -6.29
C THR A 34 -27.19 -16.51 -7.57
N ALA A 35 -27.69 -17.74 -7.41
CA ALA A 35 -28.20 -18.55 -8.49
C ALA A 35 -29.17 -19.60 -7.98
N LYS A 36 -29.80 -20.35 -8.92
CA LYS A 36 -30.65 -21.50 -8.56
C LYS A 36 -29.79 -22.62 -7.96
N GLY A 37 -30.06 -22.97 -6.72
CA GLY A 37 -29.48 -24.15 -6.08
C GLY A 37 -30.05 -25.45 -6.63
N GLY A 38 -29.46 -26.59 -6.25
CA GLY A 38 -29.94 -27.89 -6.67
C GLY A 38 -28.92 -29.01 -6.54
N HIS A 39 -29.18 -30.14 -7.19
CA HIS A 39 -28.28 -31.28 -7.22
C HIS A 39 -27.20 -31.11 -8.28
N SER A 40 -25.97 -31.47 -7.96
CA SER A 40 -24.81 -31.27 -8.86
C SER A 40 -24.84 -32.10 -10.17
N SER A 41 -25.69 -33.15 -10.24
CA SER A 41 -25.81 -33.99 -11.44
C SER A 41 -26.55 -33.31 -12.61
N THR A 42 -27.33 -32.28 -12.33
CA THR A 42 -28.09 -31.49 -13.33
C THR A 42 -27.83 -29.99 -13.16
N PRO A 43 -26.58 -29.53 -13.36
CA PRO A 43 -26.22 -28.16 -13.10
C PRO A 43 -26.86 -27.20 -14.12
N PRO A 44 -27.30 -26.02 -13.70
CA PRO A 44 -27.67 -24.95 -14.63
C PRO A 44 -26.41 -24.45 -15.36
N LYS A 45 -26.61 -23.69 -16.44
CA LYS A 45 -25.50 -23.11 -17.21
C LYS A 45 -24.55 -22.25 -16.37
N ARG A 46 -25.08 -21.56 -15.35
CA ARG A 46 -24.31 -20.75 -14.38
C ARG A 46 -24.79 -21.05 -12.97
N THR A 47 -23.84 -21.30 -12.06
CA THR A 47 -24.07 -21.52 -10.65
C THR A 47 -23.61 -20.29 -9.84
N ALA A 48 -24.01 -20.14 -8.59
CA ALA A 48 -23.54 -19.06 -7.75
C ALA A 48 -22.01 -19.02 -7.66
N VAL A 49 -21.35 -20.19 -7.61
CA VAL A 49 -19.89 -20.29 -7.56
C VAL A 49 -19.23 -19.81 -8.84
N THR A 50 -19.80 -20.16 -10.04
CA THR A 50 -19.22 -19.68 -11.31
C THR A 50 -19.44 -18.18 -11.52
N ILE A 51 -20.57 -17.64 -11.10
CA ILE A 51 -20.86 -16.19 -11.14
C ILE A 51 -19.88 -15.45 -10.23
N LEU A 52 -19.64 -15.94 -9.02
CA LEU A 52 -18.66 -15.36 -8.10
C LEU A 52 -17.25 -15.37 -8.69
N ALA A 53 -16.83 -16.52 -9.26
CA ALA A 53 -15.52 -16.66 -9.89
C ALA A 53 -15.32 -15.66 -11.04
N GLU A 54 -16.34 -15.48 -11.91
CA GLU A 54 -16.32 -14.47 -12.98
C GLU A 54 -16.15 -13.05 -12.42
N ALA A 55 -16.85 -12.71 -11.34
CA ALA A 55 -16.74 -11.40 -10.68
C ALA A 55 -15.33 -11.15 -10.13
N LEU A 56 -14.73 -12.15 -9.49
CA LEU A 56 -13.36 -12.04 -8.96
C LEU A 56 -12.32 -11.89 -10.09
N VAL A 57 -12.44 -12.66 -11.16
CA VAL A 57 -11.54 -12.52 -12.33
C VAL A 57 -11.65 -11.14 -12.98
N LYS A 58 -12.87 -10.57 -13.05
CA LYS A 58 -13.04 -9.19 -13.54
C LYS A 58 -12.31 -8.18 -12.64
N LEU A 59 -12.45 -8.29 -11.31
CA LEU A 59 -11.78 -7.39 -10.38
C LEU A 59 -10.25 -7.50 -10.46
N GLU A 60 -9.71 -8.69 -10.71
CA GLU A 60 -8.27 -8.88 -10.91
C GLU A 60 -7.78 -8.20 -12.21
N LYS A 61 -8.57 -8.27 -13.28
CA LYS A 61 -8.23 -7.67 -14.57
C LYS A 61 -8.44 -6.15 -14.63
N GLU A 62 -9.29 -5.62 -13.78
CA GLU A 62 -9.62 -4.20 -13.70
C GLU A 62 -9.25 -3.61 -12.33
N PRO A 63 -7.94 -3.59 -11.97
CA PRO A 63 -7.49 -3.01 -10.71
C PRO A 63 -7.76 -1.51 -10.68
N LEU A 64 -7.89 -0.94 -9.48
CA LEU A 64 -7.92 0.51 -9.32
C LEU A 64 -6.65 1.13 -9.94
N PRO A 65 -6.76 2.26 -10.65
CA PRO A 65 -5.64 2.82 -11.41
C PRO A 65 -4.48 3.24 -10.51
N GLY A 66 -3.26 2.99 -10.96
CA GLY A 66 -2.05 3.55 -10.36
C GLY A 66 -1.91 5.04 -10.67
N SER A 67 -1.13 5.78 -9.88
CA SER A 67 -0.82 7.17 -10.18
C SER A 67 0.54 7.55 -9.63
N LEU A 68 1.27 8.32 -10.43
CA LEU A 68 2.50 8.99 -10.06
C LEU A 68 2.26 10.50 -9.89
N GLU A 69 1.15 10.85 -9.20
CA GLU A 69 0.78 12.21 -8.83
C GLU A 69 0.81 12.39 -7.31
N GLY A 70 0.76 13.65 -6.85
CA GLY A 70 0.73 13.97 -5.43
C GLY A 70 1.89 13.35 -4.64
N LEU A 71 1.58 12.62 -3.57
CA LEU A 71 2.57 12.00 -2.68
C LEU A 71 3.44 10.96 -3.41
N SER A 72 2.85 10.12 -4.27
CA SER A 72 3.63 9.15 -5.06
C SER A 72 4.61 9.86 -6.00
N ALA A 73 4.19 10.97 -6.63
CA ALA A 73 5.09 11.79 -7.43
C ALA A 73 6.23 12.38 -6.60
N ALA A 74 5.94 12.94 -5.43
CA ALA A 74 6.95 13.53 -4.54
C ALA A 74 8.03 12.51 -4.17
N MET A 75 7.64 11.31 -3.75
CA MET A 75 8.56 10.22 -3.41
C MET A 75 9.46 9.84 -4.60
N PHE A 76 8.85 9.51 -5.75
CA PHE A 76 9.62 9.06 -6.92
C PHE A 76 10.44 10.17 -7.57
N ASN A 77 10.02 11.44 -7.48
CA ASN A 77 10.82 12.56 -7.93
C ASN A 77 12.14 12.66 -7.15
N GLU A 78 12.09 12.52 -5.82
CA GLU A 78 13.30 12.57 -5.00
C GLU A 78 14.19 11.33 -5.25
N VAL A 79 13.63 10.13 -5.22
CA VAL A 79 14.38 8.89 -5.47
C VAL A 79 15.02 8.89 -6.86
N SER A 80 14.28 9.31 -7.89
CA SER A 80 14.76 9.26 -9.27
C SER A 80 15.99 10.15 -9.53
N LYS A 81 16.18 11.24 -8.78
CA LYS A 81 17.38 12.10 -8.90
C LYS A 81 18.68 11.33 -8.68
N HIS A 82 18.62 10.25 -7.90
CA HIS A 82 19.75 9.40 -7.53
C HIS A 82 19.88 8.12 -8.38
N MET A 83 18.95 7.90 -9.31
CA MET A 83 18.97 6.75 -10.22
C MET A 83 19.88 6.98 -11.43
N PRO A 84 20.33 5.89 -12.14
CA PRO A 84 20.97 5.99 -13.45
C PRO A 84 20.14 6.79 -14.45
N PHE A 85 20.82 7.44 -15.43
CA PHE A 85 20.20 8.34 -16.41
C PHE A 85 18.95 7.78 -17.09
N ARG A 86 18.93 6.49 -17.46
CA ARG A 86 17.79 5.83 -18.11
C ARG A 86 16.50 5.93 -17.28
N TYR A 87 16.58 5.73 -15.97
CA TYR A 87 15.41 5.85 -15.07
C TYR A 87 15.05 7.31 -14.86
N ARG A 88 16.02 8.19 -14.66
CA ARG A 88 15.77 9.64 -14.54
C ARG A 88 15.04 10.18 -15.76
N PHE A 89 15.43 9.76 -16.97
CA PHE A 89 14.77 10.13 -18.21
C PHE A 89 13.31 9.70 -18.25
N LEU A 90 13.00 8.45 -17.85
CA LEU A 90 11.63 7.94 -17.79
C LEU A 90 10.77 8.72 -16.78
N PHE A 91 11.30 8.93 -15.56
CA PHE A 91 10.56 9.68 -14.53
C PHE A 91 10.39 11.17 -14.86
N ALA A 92 11.32 11.80 -15.55
CA ALA A 92 11.19 13.18 -16.02
C ALA A 92 10.15 13.34 -17.12
N ASN A 93 9.90 12.30 -17.90
CA ASN A 93 8.96 12.31 -19.03
C ASN A 93 7.72 11.42 -18.77
N ARG A 94 7.19 11.46 -17.54
CA ARG A 94 6.02 10.64 -17.14
C ARG A 94 4.79 10.84 -18.04
N TRP A 95 4.62 12.04 -18.58
CA TRP A 95 3.55 12.33 -19.51
C TRP A 95 3.58 11.44 -20.77
N LEU A 96 4.75 10.99 -21.18
CA LEU A 96 4.96 10.10 -22.33
C LEU A 96 5.05 8.62 -21.91
N PHE A 97 5.72 8.34 -20.78
CA PHE A 97 6.06 6.99 -20.33
C PHE A 97 5.18 6.50 -19.16
N GLY A 98 4.10 7.22 -18.81
CA GLY A 98 3.27 6.90 -17.65
C GLY A 98 2.75 5.47 -17.62
N GLY A 99 2.24 4.95 -18.74
CA GLY A 99 1.78 3.56 -18.83
C GLY A 99 2.90 2.52 -18.66
N LEU A 100 4.08 2.78 -19.22
CA LEU A 100 5.25 1.92 -19.04
C LEU A 100 5.73 1.92 -17.58
N LEU A 101 5.79 3.10 -16.97
CA LEU A 101 6.16 3.25 -15.56
C LEU A 101 5.14 2.56 -14.64
N ASP A 102 3.84 2.74 -14.87
CA ASP A 102 2.81 2.07 -14.08
C ASP A 102 2.96 0.54 -14.18
N SER A 103 3.09 -0.01 -15.37
CA SER A 103 3.32 -1.44 -15.58
C SER A 103 4.58 -1.95 -14.87
N GLN A 104 5.69 -1.22 -15.00
CA GLN A 104 6.96 -1.61 -14.39
C GLN A 104 6.93 -1.53 -12.85
N LEU A 105 6.36 -0.46 -12.29
CA LEU A 105 6.24 -0.26 -10.85
C LEU A 105 5.24 -1.24 -10.24
N SER A 106 4.18 -1.58 -10.96
CA SER A 106 3.17 -2.54 -10.53
C SER A 106 3.68 -3.99 -10.45
N SER A 107 4.78 -4.30 -11.12
CA SER A 107 5.39 -5.64 -11.07
C SER A 107 5.97 -6.00 -9.69
N THR A 108 6.26 -5.00 -8.85
CA THR A 108 6.75 -5.19 -7.48
C THR A 108 5.62 -4.93 -6.48
N PRO A 109 5.18 -5.92 -5.68
CA PRO A 109 4.01 -5.79 -4.80
C PRO A 109 4.07 -4.58 -3.85
N VAL A 110 5.21 -4.30 -3.25
CA VAL A 110 5.40 -3.17 -2.34
C VAL A 110 5.23 -1.83 -3.08
N ILE A 111 5.86 -1.69 -4.25
CA ILE A 111 5.78 -0.46 -5.05
C ILE A 111 4.37 -0.29 -5.63
N ASN A 112 3.75 -1.38 -6.10
CA ASN A 112 2.36 -1.38 -6.53
C ASN A 112 1.42 -0.85 -5.43
N ALA A 113 1.63 -1.29 -4.18
CA ALA A 113 0.85 -0.80 -3.05
C ALA A 113 1.09 0.68 -2.71
N MET A 114 2.24 1.25 -3.09
CA MET A 114 2.54 2.68 -2.88
C MET A 114 1.87 3.60 -3.90
N ILE A 115 1.48 3.09 -5.08
CA ILE A 115 0.95 3.91 -6.17
C ILE A 115 -0.55 3.75 -6.41
N ARG A 116 -1.22 2.77 -5.76
CA ARG A 116 -2.66 2.52 -5.93
C ARG A 116 -3.34 1.93 -4.70
N THR A 117 -4.66 1.97 -4.71
CA THR A 117 -5.49 1.14 -3.83
C THR A 117 -5.36 -0.32 -4.26
N THR A 118 -5.04 -1.20 -3.33
CA THR A 118 -4.85 -2.63 -3.60
C THR A 118 -6.09 -3.43 -3.26
N THR A 119 -6.35 -4.47 -4.05
CA THR A 119 -7.48 -5.41 -3.94
C THR A 119 -6.95 -6.78 -3.55
N ALA A 120 -7.50 -7.38 -2.50
CA ALA A 120 -7.08 -8.70 -2.02
C ALA A 120 -8.31 -9.54 -1.63
N PRO A 121 -8.78 -10.48 -2.47
CA PRO A 121 -9.73 -11.50 -2.04
C PRO A 121 -9.11 -12.38 -0.95
N THR A 122 -9.78 -12.49 0.21
CA THR A 122 -9.19 -13.16 1.38
C THR A 122 -10.00 -14.36 1.86
N MET A 123 -11.32 -14.35 1.65
CA MET A 123 -12.19 -15.45 2.05
C MET A 123 -13.16 -15.79 0.93
N LEU A 124 -13.43 -17.08 0.74
CA LEU A 124 -14.37 -17.61 -0.24
C LEU A 124 -15.26 -18.65 0.42
N ASN A 125 -16.57 -18.56 0.20
CA ASN A 125 -17.55 -19.53 0.63
C ASN A 125 -18.44 -19.92 -0.55
N GLY A 126 -18.78 -21.21 -0.61
CA GLY A 126 -19.69 -21.75 -1.61
C GLY A 126 -20.59 -22.80 -0.96
N SER A 127 -20.64 -24.03 -1.53
CA SER A 127 -21.45 -25.10 -0.95
C SER A 127 -20.75 -25.77 0.24
N VAL A 128 -21.57 -26.26 1.17
CA VAL A 128 -21.13 -27.09 2.31
C VAL A 128 -21.03 -28.59 1.99
N LYS A 129 -21.50 -29.02 0.80
CA LYS A 129 -21.47 -30.40 0.32
C LYS A 129 -21.08 -30.48 -1.14
N SER A 130 -20.32 -31.50 -1.51
CA SER A 130 -19.79 -31.69 -2.85
C SER A 130 -20.85 -31.95 -3.93
N ASN A 131 -22.02 -32.44 -3.56
CA ASN A 131 -23.11 -32.78 -4.48
C ASN A 131 -24.30 -31.78 -4.44
N VAL A 132 -24.14 -30.63 -3.81
CA VAL A 132 -25.19 -29.61 -3.69
C VAL A 132 -24.69 -28.31 -4.34
N LEU A 133 -25.50 -27.74 -5.23
CA LEU A 133 -25.29 -26.41 -5.78
C LEU A 133 -25.82 -25.36 -4.81
N PRO A 134 -25.00 -24.40 -4.36
CA PRO A 134 -25.44 -23.37 -3.43
C PRO A 134 -26.36 -22.36 -4.14
N ILE A 135 -27.29 -21.77 -3.39
CA ILE A 135 -28.09 -20.64 -3.85
C ILE A 135 -27.32 -19.33 -3.75
N GLU A 136 -26.29 -19.31 -2.90
CA GLU A 136 -25.43 -18.16 -2.64
C GLU A 136 -23.97 -18.63 -2.54
N ALA A 137 -23.06 -17.83 -3.14
CA ALA A 137 -21.61 -17.94 -2.93
C ALA A 137 -21.05 -16.56 -2.62
N THR A 138 -20.11 -16.47 -1.69
CA THR A 138 -19.60 -15.18 -1.19
C THR A 138 -18.08 -15.10 -1.23
N ALA A 139 -17.58 -13.89 -1.45
CA ALA A 139 -16.16 -13.56 -1.30
C ALA A 139 -16.00 -12.30 -0.45
N LEU A 140 -15.09 -12.36 0.52
CA LEU A 140 -14.62 -11.19 1.24
C LEU A 140 -13.39 -10.63 0.55
N ILE A 141 -13.43 -9.33 0.25
CA ILE A 141 -12.33 -8.62 -0.40
C ILE A 141 -11.86 -7.51 0.51
N ASN A 142 -10.57 -7.55 0.87
CA ASN A 142 -9.91 -6.49 1.61
C ASN A 142 -9.25 -5.51 0.64
N PHE A 143 -9.51 -4.22 0.87
CA PHE A 143 -8.88 -3.12 0.15
C PHE A 143 -7.98 -2.34 1.09
N ARG A 144 -6.82 -1.90 0.58
CA ARG A 144 -5.97 -0.91 1.22
C ARG A 144 -6.00 0.37 0.41
N LEU A 145 -6.71 1.38 0.92
CA LEU A 145 -7.05 2.60 0.20
C LEU A 145 -5.85 3.53 0.11
N HIS A 146 -5.51 3.94 -1.11
CA HIS A 146 -4.58 5.04 -1.34
C HIS A 146 -5.24 6.37 -0.91
N PRO A 147 -4.50 7.38 -0.41
CA PRO A 147 -5.08 8.65 0.08
C PRO A 147 -5.94 9.44 -0.92
N ARG A 148 -5.89 9.12 -2.20
CA ARG A 148 -6.77 9.73 -3.23
C ARG A 148 -8.11 9.02 -3.39
N ASP A 149 -8.27 7.82 -2.84
CA ASP A 149 -9.48 7.01 -2.95
C ASP A 149 -10.23 7.01 -1.62
N THR A 150 -11.56 6.94 -1.70
CA THR A 150 -12.45 6.82 -0.55
C THR A 150 -13.08 5.43 -0.51
N THR A 151 -13.63 5.04 0.65
CA THR A 151 -14.41 3.81 0.77
C THR A 151 -15.58 3.77 -0.21
N GLU A 152 -16.19 4.93 -0.49
CA GLU A 152 -17.25 5.09 -1.46
C GLU A 152 -16.76 4.89 -2.90
N SER A 153 -15.65 5.55 -3.31
CA SER A 153 -15.10 5.43 -4.66
C SER A 153 -14.70 3.99 -4.97
N VAL A 154 -14.08 3.28 -4.01
CA VAL A 154 -13.72 1.87 -4.15
C VAL A 154 -14.97 0.99 -4.27
N THR A 155 -15.98 1.22 -3.45
CA THR A 155 -17.24 0.46 -3.53
C THR A 155 -17.91 0.65 -4.90
N ASN A 156 -17.93 1.87 -5.42
CA ASN A 156 -18.49 2.19 -6.73
C ASN A 156 -17.68 1.56 -7.87
N HIS A 157 -16.34 1.56 -7.78
CA HIS A 157 -15.49 0.85 -8.72
C HIS A 157 -15.84 -0.65 -8.75
N VAL A 158 -15.91 -1.31 -7.59
CA VAL A 158 -16.26 -2.73 -7.51
C VAL A 158 -17.63 -2.99 -8.12
N ARG A 159 -18.63 -2.20 -7.80
CA ARG A 159 -19.98 -2.33 -8.39
C ARG A 159 -19.96 -2.19 -9.91
N SER A 160 -19.19 -1.25 -10.46
CA SER A 160 -19.09 -1.05 -11.91
C SER A 160 -18.40 -2.22 -12.61
N VAL A 161 -17.36 -2.78 -12.02
CA VAL A 161 -16.58 -3.88 -12.58
C VAL A 161 -17.36 -5.20 -12.55
N VAL A 162 -18.00 -5.52 -11.42
CA VAL A 162 -18.74 -6.79 -11.31
C VAL A 162 -20.04 -6.79 -12.12
N GLY A 163 -20.69 -5.64 -12.27
CA GLY A 163 -21.77 -5.28 -13.21
C GLY A 163 -22.76 -6.40 -13.58
N SER A 164 -23.42 -7.06 -12.59
CA SER A 164 -24.37 -8.14 -12.86
C SER A 164 -25.54 -8.07 -11.87
N ASN A 165 -26.76 -8.36 -12.36
CA ASN A 165 -27.95 -8.47 -11.51
C ASN A 165 -27.88 -9.66 -10.53
N ASP A 166 -27.01 -10.64 -10.81
CA ASP A 166 -26.82 -11.84 -9.98
C ASP A 166 -25.74 -11.62 -8.91
N VAL A 167 -25.15 -10.39 -8.82
CA VAL A 167 -24.07 -10.07 -7.90
C VAL A 167 -24.42 -8.82 -7.09
N GLU A 168 -24.45 -8.96 -5.77
CA GLU A 168 -24.58 -7.87 -4.82
C GLU A 168 -23.21 -7.52 -4.22
N VAL A 169 -22.95 -6.23 -4.02
CA VAL A 169 -21.74 -5.72 -3.34
C VAL A 169 -22.15 -5.07 -2.04
N ARG A 170 -21.77 -5.69 -0.91
CA ARG A 170 -22.06 -5.20 0.46
C ARG A 170 -20.80 -4.59 1.07
N PHE A 171 -20.90 -3.36 1.53
CA PHE A 171 -19.86 -2.74 2.34
C PHE A 171 -19.97 -3.23 3.79
N LEU A 172 -18.90 -3.84 4.32
CA LEU A 172 -18.89 -4.40 5.68
C LEU A 172 -18.22 -3.48 6.69
N GLY A 173 -17.53 -2.44 6.22
CA GLY A 173 -16.85 -1.48 7.06
C GLY A 173 -15.49 -1.09 6.47
N GLY A 174 -14.97 0.02 6.98
CA GLY A 174 -13.69 0.54 6.49
C GLY A 174 -13.25 1.77 7.26
N ARG A 175 -12.14 2.30 6.82
CA ARG A 175 -11.54 3.52 7.34
C ARG A 175 -10.87 4.24 6.18
N GLU A 176 -11.12 5.53 6.06
CA GLU A 176 -10.44 6.37 5.08
C GLU A 176 -8.93 6.39 5.33
N ALA A 177 -8.16 6.71 4.30
CA ALA A 177 -6.75 7.00 4.46
C ALA A 177 -6.54 8.20 5.37
N SER A 178 -5.37 8.31 5.99
CA SER A 178 -5.03 9.48 6.77
C SER A 178 -4.87 10.71 5.86
N GLU A 179 -5.05 11.89 6.44
CA GLU A 179 -4.59 13.12 5.81
C GLU A 179 -3.08 13.06 5.52
N ILE A 180 -2.65 13.81 4.51
CA ILE A 180 -1.24 13.88 4.12
C ILE A 180 -0.58 15.00 4.91
N SER A 181 0.36 14.64 5.79
CA SER A 181 1.19 15.60 6.51
C SER A 181 2.17 16.33 5.58
N SER A 182 2.46 17.59 5.87
CA SER A 182 3.38 18.38 5.06
C SER A 182 4.83 17.92 5.20
N TRP A 183 5.47 17.58 4.10
CA TRP A 183 6.91 17.29 4.04
C TRP A 183 7.79 18.55 3.98
N ASP A 184 7.18 19.74 3.93
CA ASP A 184 7.88 21.03 4.09
C ASP A 184 7.85 21.52 5.53
N SER A 185 7.16 20.80 6.42
CA SER A 185 6.99 21.18 7.83
C SER A 185 8.31 21.13 8.62
N PRO A 186 8.42 21.89 9.71
CA PRO A 186 9.58 21.82 10.61
C PRO A 186 9.85 20.42 11.12
N GLY A 187 8.81 19.65 11.49
CA GLY A 187 8.94 18.29 11.97
C GLY A 187 9.57 17.34 10.95
N PHE A 188 9.18 17.40 9.67
CA PHE A 188 9.81 16.61 8.62
C PHE A 188 11.30 16.97 8.45
N LYS A 189 11.62 18.27 8.48
CA LYS A 189 13.01 18.76 8.39
C LYS A 189 13.86 18.32 9.57
N ILE A 190 13.29 18.29 10.79
CA ILE A 190 13.99 17.74 11.99
C ILE A 190 14.33 16.28 11.77
N VAL A 191 13.37 15.45 11.34
CA VAL A 191 13.60 14.02 11.08
C VAL A 191 14.66 13.84 9.99
N SER A 192 14.51 14.52 8.84
CA SER A 192 15.44 14.44 7.71
C SER A 192 16.87 14.82 8.09
N SER A 193 17.06 15.98 8.73
CA SER A 193 18.39 16.44 9.13
C SER A 193 19.02 15.61 10.26
N SER A 194 18.21 14.92 11.06
CA SER A 194 18.72 13.98 12.08
C SER A 194 19.24 12.70 11.44
N LEU A 195 18.53 12.19 10.42
CA LEU A 195 19.01 11.07 9.61
C LEU A 195 20.31 11.39 8.88
N GLU A 196 20.37 12.55 8.21
CA GLU A 196 21.58 12.99 7.50
C GLU A 196 22.78 13.09 8.45
N LYS A 197 22.58 13.56 9.67
CA LYS A 197 23.63 13.64 10.68
C LYS A 197 24.17 12.27 11.10
N VAL A 198 23.30 11.26 11.19
CA VAL A 198 23.68 9.92 11.68
C VAL A 198 24.19 9.03 10.55
N TYR A 199 23.53 9.04 9.41
CA TYR A 199 23.82 8.15 8.29
C TYR A 199 24.76 8.76 7.23
N GLY A 200 24.97 10.06 7.24
CA GLY A 200 25.76 10.76 6.22
C GLY A 200 25.04 10.79 4.87
N GLU A 201 25.50 9.95 3.92
CA GLU A 201 24.89 9.88 2.58
C GLU A 201 23.54 9.15 2.58
N ILE A 202 22.48 9.83 2.99
CA ILE A 202 21.09 9.33 3.01
C ILE A 202 20.19 10.27 2.20
N VAL A 203 19.11 9.74 1.66
CA VAL A 203 18.09 10.48 0.91
C VAL A 203 16.75 10.36 1.65
N PRO A 204 16.37 11.35 2.47
CA PRO A 204 15.04 11.40 3.06
C PRO A 204 14.00 11.68 1.98
N VAL A 205 12.92 10.90 1.96
CA VAL A 205 11.83 11.08 0.98
C VAL A 205 10.47 10.99 1.66
N PRO A 206 9.46 11.78 1.23
CA PRO A 206 8.10 11.58 1.71
C PRO A 206 7.60 10.22 1.22
N GLY A 207 6.99 9.44 2.11
CA GLY A 207 6.51 8.10 1.82
C GLY A 207 5.04 7.88 2.20
N LEU A 208 4.50 6.74 1.77
CA LEU A 208 3.18 6.25 2.12
C LEU A 208 3.29 4.98 2.97
N MET A 209 2.71 5.00 4.18
CA MET A 209 2.57 3.81 5.00
C MET A 209 1.50 2.90 4.41
N ILE A 210 1.92 1.73 3.93
CA ILE A 210 1.01 0.76 3.29
C ILE A 210 0.30 -0.16 4.28
N ALA A 211 0.84 -0.27 5.51
CA ALA A 211 0.24 -0.98 6.64
C ALA A 211 -0.50 0.00 7.57
N ALA A 212 -0.96 -0.48 8.73
CA ALA A 212 -1.59 0.34 9.75
C ALA A 212 -0.60 0.71 10.86
N SER A 213 -0.83 1.88 11.48
CA SER A 213 -0.06 2.35 12.65
C SER A 213 -0.96 3.08 13.66
N ASP A 214 -0.43 3.35 14.85
CA ASP A 214 -1.15 4.07 15.90
C ASP A 214 -1.25 5.59 15.64
N THR A 215 -0.53 6.11 14.65
CA THR A 215 -0.60 7.53 14.27
C THR A 215 -2.01 8.01 13.94
N ARG A 216 -2.91 7.11 13.53
CA ARG A 216 -4.34 7.40 13.32
C ARG A 216 -5.02 8.01 14.55
N HIS A 217 -4.53 7.72 15.75
CA HIS A 217 -5.09 8.26 16.98
C HIS A 217 -4.60 9.68 17.28
N TYR A 218 -3.47 10.07 16.71
CA TYR A 218 -2.86 11.38 16.91
C TYR A 218 -3.24 12.43 15.87
N SER A 219 -3.78 12.03 14.71
CA SER A 219 -4.15 12.93 13.62
C SER A 219 -5.19 14.00 14.00
N LYS A 220 -5.93 13.79 15.10
CA LYS A 220 -6.92 14.76 15.62
C LYS A 220 -6.31 15.86 16.48
N ILE A 221 -5.08 15.69 16.94
CA ILE A 221 -4.40 16.57 17.90
C ILE A 221 -3.04 17.07 17.43
N ALA A 222 -2.58 16.62 16.26
CA ALA A 222 -1.32 17.01 15.67
C ALA A 222 -1.52 17.36 14.18
N ASP A 223 -1.04 18.55 13.77
CA ASP A 223 -1.11 19.01 12.39
C ASP A 223 -0.33 18.13 11.43
N ASN A 224 0.75 17.51 11.91
CA ASN A 224 1.58 16.59 11.13
C ASN A 224 1.94 15.35 11.94
N SER A 225 1.86 14.20 11.29
CA SER A 225 2.23 12.90 11.88
C SER A 225 3.12 12.13 10.90
N PHE A 226 4.30 11.72 11.39
CA PHE A 226 5.28 10.99 10.59
C PHE A 226 5.40 9.56 11.10
N ARG A 227 5.36 8.58 10.16
CA ARG A 227 5.43 7.15 10.45
C ARG A 227 6.78 6.66 9.96
N PHE A 228 7.73 6.65 10.86
CA PHE A 228 9.12 6.46 10.55
C PHE A 228 9.79 5.49 11.53
N ASN A 229 10.71 4.69 11.02
CA ASN A 229 11.56 3.81 11.80
C ASN A 229 13.03 4.06 11.37
N PRO A 230 13.89 4.56 12.27
CA PRO A 230 15.25 4.96 11.92
C PRO A 230 16.24 3.79 11.77
N PHE A 231 15.79 2.55 11.88
CA PHE A 231 16.64 1.39 11.66
C PHE A 231 16.81 1.12 10.17
N PHE A 232 17.99 0.70 9.73
CA PHE A 232 18.19 0.31 8.35
C PHE A 232 17.97 -1.19 8.14
N ILE A 233 17.49 -1.54 6.95
CA ILE A 233 17.29 -2.90 6.49
C ILE A 233 17.77 -3.04 5.04
N VAL A 234 18.10 -4.27 4.65
CA VAL A 234 18.35 -4.68 3.28
C VAL A 234 17.22 -5.59 2.78
N PRO A 235 17.11 -5.87 1.46
CA PRO A 235 16.04 -6.70 0.92
C PRO A 235 15.90 -8.07 1.59
N GLU A 236 17.00 -8.65 2.01
CA GLU A 236 17.06 -9.96 2.66
C GLU A 236 16.35 -9.97 4.03
N ASP A 237 16.34 -8.84 4.75
CA ASP A 237 15.73 -8.72 6.07
C ASP A 237 14.19 -8.73 6.01
N MET A 238 13.61 -8.37 4.85
CA MET A 238 12.17 -8.24 4.68
C MET A 238 11.40 -9.53 5.01
N ALA A 239 11.98 -10.68 4.71
CA ALA A 239 11.36 -11.98 4.99
C ALA A 239 11.30 -12.31 6.48
N GLY A 240 12.17 -11.70 7.29
CA GLY A 240 12.23 -11.88 8.74
C GLY A 240 11.17 -11.09 9.50
N ILE A 241 10.61 -10.02 8.92
CA ILE A 241 9.65 -9.15 9.60
C ILE A 241 8.36 -9.92 9.91
N HIS A 242 8.02 -10.03 11.20
CA HIS A 242 6.94 -10.87 11.74
C HIS A 242 7.10 -12.38 11.41
N GLY A 243 8.30 -12.79 11.02
CA GLY A 243 8.65 -14.17 10.70
C GLY A 243 9.46 -14.87 11.78
N THR A 244 9.87 -16.10 11.48
CA THR A 244 10.77 -16.88 12.34
C THR A 244 12.18 -16.27 12.29
N ASN A 245 12.82 -16.13 13.47
CA ASN A 245 14.16 -15.54 13.62
C ASN A 245 14.23 -14.07 13.18
N GLU A 246 13.18 -13.28 13.41
CA GLU A 246 13.23 -11.84 13.23
C GLU A 246 14.41 -11.25 13.97
N SER A 247 15.25 -10.52 13.30
CA SER A 247 16.49 -9.94 13.87
C SER A 247 16.76 -8.56 13.30
N ILE A 248 17.59 -7.81 14.00
CA ILE A 248 18.09 -6.51 13.57
C ILE A 248 19.61 -6.48 13.78
N GLU A 249 20.34 -5.94 12.83
CA GLU A 249 21.78 -5.74 12.99
C GLU A 249 22.09 -4.75 14.11
N ILE A 250 23.15 -5.02 14.89
CA ILE A 250 23.57 -4.18 16.02
C ILE A 250 23.86 -2.74 15.58
N ASP A 251 24.55 -2.56 14.45
CA ASP A 251 24.88 -1.23 13.92
C ASP A 251 23.64 -0.47 13.48
N SER A 252 22.64 -1.18 12.92
CA SER A 252 21.33 -0.63 12.61
C SER A 252 20.62 -0.13 13.87
N PHE A 253 20.60 -0.96 14.91
CA PHE A 253 19.97 -0.62 16.19
C PHE A 253 20.63 0.61 16.83
N ILE A 254 21.97 0.66 16.87
CA ILE A 254 22.73 1.79 17.40
C ILE A 254 22.45 3.07 16.60
N SER A 255 22.43 2.99 15.28
CA SER A 255 22.13 4.11 14.39
C SER A 255 20.71 4.64 14.60
N GLY A 256 19.75 3.74 14.82
CA GLY A 256 18.38 4.10 15.16
C GLY A 256 18.30 4.86 16.49
N ILE A 257 18.98 4.40 17.54
CA ILE A 257 19.03 5.11 18.84
C ILE A 257 19.62 6.51 18.66
N LYS A 258 20.76 6.64 17.97
CA LYS A 258 21.39 7.93 17.69
C LYS A 258 20.44 8.89 16.95
N THR A 259 19.68 8.38 15.98
CA THR A 259 18.72 9.18 15.23
C THR A 259 17.58 9.68 16.14
N TYR A 260 17.02 8.84 17.00
CA TYR A 260 16.00 9.28 17.97
C TYR A 260 16.54 10.34 18.93
N VAL A 261 17.77 10.20 19.43
CA VAL A 261 18.41 11.22 20.27
C VAL A 261 18.51 12.56 19.56
N GLU A 262 18.90 12.56 18.28
CA GLU A 262 19.00 13.81 17.49
C GLU A 262 17.62 14.42 17.22
N ILE A 263 16.60 13.62 16.93
CA ILE A 263 15.22 14.10 16.76
C ILE A 263 14.73 14.78 18.04
N ILE A 264 14.90 14.13 19.19
CA ILE A 264 14.48 14.67 20.49
C ILE A 264 15.21 15.97 20.79
N ARG A 265 16.53 16.03 20.62
CA ARG A 265 17.33 17.24 20.85
C ARG A 265 16.87 18.40 20.00
N LYS A 266 16.69 18.17 18.69
CA LYS A 266 16.26 19.23 17.76
C LYS A 266 14.81 19.64 18.01
N GLY A 267 13.93 18.69 18.34
CA GLY A 267 12.52 18.98 18.60
C GLY A 267 12.24 19.68 19.93
N SER A 268 13.15 19.56 20.91
CA SER A 268 13.03 20.20 22.22
C SER A 268 13.80 21.53 22.34
N SER A 269 14.51 21.93 21.30
CA SER A 269 15.36 23.15 21.32
C SER A 269 14.63 24.40 20.79
N ASN A 270 13.31 24.35 20.62
CA ASN A 270 12.46 25.46 20.17
C ASN A 270 11.67 26.04 21.35
#